data_b6b20f4d094527fa0863fa6755d28e9a
#
_entry.id   b6b20f4d094527fa0863fa6755d28e9a
#
_cell.length_a   1.000
_cell.length_b   1.000
_cell.length_c   1.000
_cell.angle_alpha   90.00
_cell.angle_beta   90.00
_cell.angle_gamma   90.00
#
_symmetry.space_group_name_H-M   'P 1'
#
loop_
_entity.id
_entity.type
_entity.pdbx_description
1 polymer ?
#
loop_
_entity_poly.entity_id
_entity_poly.type
_entity_poly.pdbx_seq_one_letter_code
_entity_poly.pdbx_strand_id
1 'polypeptide(L)'
;MKKKTKRLTYAMVGGARGSFIGPIHRMAIRMDNLADLVAGCFSRDPKVNAVSGEKLQLDPTRVYSDWRKLIAAEADRLDFLVVCTTNETHYPVAKAALEAGLDVFCEKPLSLTVKEAEELGRIAKRKRLILGIPFTYTGYPMVKLARDLVKKGELGKIDKVVLEYVQGSFRKIDFTKPLDKRNAWKMNPKVSGPSCVVADIGVHAFTMIEYVTGLEAKALLADLSSFAPGNRLDDDASILMRLGGRSSACSASLTRSRTAKGSAFSAKASLVVSKVATGEENGVRLRVYGAKASLYWDQETPNYLSVKYPLKPEMTFKRKAPYMADLSEGAQRASRFPAGHHEGFVEALGNIYDEFVAAVVSRKARDFPDARAGIRSMRFVEAALKSAKSGNRWTKL
;
A
#
# COMPACT_ATOMS: atom_id res chain seq x y z
N MET A 1 4.22 15.80 35.75
CA MET A 1 5.21 14.96 35.03
C MET A 1 4.45 14.09 34.01
N LYS A 2 4.64 14.31 32.69
CA LYS A 2 4.11 13.41 31.67
C LYS A 2 4.77 12.04 31.85
N LYS A 3 4.00 10.95 32.06
CA LYS A 3 4.55 9.58 32.03
C LYS A 3 5.36 9.43 30.73
N LYS A 4 6.67 9.14 30.85
CA LYS A 4 7.50 8.75 29.71
C LYS A 4 6.84 7.50 29.12
N THR A 5 6.15 7.64 28.01
CA THR A 5 5.63 6.48 27.25
C THR A 5 6.84 5.68 26.80
N LYS A 6 6.95 4.44 27.27
CA LYS A 6 7.99 3.49 26.84
C LYS A 6 7.88 3.36 25.33
N ARG A 7 8.99 3.58 24.62
CA ARG A 7 9.03 3.34 23.17
C ARG A 7 8.75 1.87 22.92
N LEU A 8 8.02 1.58 21.84
CA LEU A 8 7.77 0.21 21.43
C LEU A 8 9.07 -0.45 20.95
N THR A 9 9.09 -1.76 20.92
CA THR A 9 10.20 -2.56 20.40
C THR A 9 9.73 -3.40 19.23
N TYR A 10 10.56 -3.51 18.19
CA TYR A 10 10.23 -4.35 17.05
C TYR A 10 11.42 -5.15 16.55
N ALA A 11 11.13 -6.23 15.85
CA ALA A 11 12.09 -6.97 15.06
C ALA A 11 11.76 -6.86 13.56
N MET A 12 12.75 -7.11 12.71
CA MET A 12 12.59 -7.10 11.26
C MET A 12 13.02 -8.44 10.66
N VAL A 13 12.17 -8.99 9.79
CA VAL A 13 12.51 -10.13 8.94
C VAL A 13 12.66 -9.65 7.50
N GLY A 14 13.83 -9.86 6.89
CA GLY A 14 14.21 -9.25 5.62
C GLY A 14 14.82 -7.85 5.78
N GLY A 15 14.91 -7.10 4.72
CA GLY A 15 15.42 -5.73 4.75
C GLY A 15 16.91 -5.60 5.00
N ALA A 16 17.73 -6.58 4.61
CA ALA A 16 19.19 -6.59 4.70
C ALA A 16 19.84 -5.40 3.97
N ARG A 17 21.13 -5.23 4.22
CA ARG A 17 21.97 -4.32 3.43
C ARG A 17 21.80 -4.57 1.94
N GLY A 18 21.55 -3.49 1.16
CA GLY A 18 21.31 -3.56 -0.28
C GLY A 18 19.86 -3.80 -0.68
N SER A 19 18.94 -4.06 0.27
CA SER A 19 17.52 -4.03 -0.04
C SER A 19 17.04 -2.58 -0.23
N PHE A 20 16.08 -2.38 -1.13
CA PHE A 20 15.48 -1.06 -1.35
C PHE A 20 14.59 -0.63 -0.19
N ILE A 21 13.63 -1.47 0.18
CA ILE A 21 12.54 -1.04 1.06
C ILE A 21 12.87 -1.13 2.56
N GLY A 22 13.76 -2.06 2.98
CA GLY A 22 14.12 -2.24 4.39
C GLY A 22 14.67 -0.97 5.07
N PRO A 23 15.65 -0.26 4.49
CA PRO A 23 16.09 1.03 5.01
C PRO A 23 14.97 2.06 5.12
N ILE A 24 14.05 2.10 4.16
CA ILE A 24 12.92 3.04 4.14
C ILE A 24 11.96 2.77 5.30
N HIS A 25 11.63 1.51 5.59
CA HIS A 25 10.86 1.15 6.78
C HIS A 25 11.53 1.64 8.07
N ARG A 26 12.83 1.38 8.22
CA ARG A 26 13.58 1.81 9.42
C ARG A 26 13.63 3.34 9.55
N MET A 27 13.82 4.07 8.45
CA MET A 27 13.76 5.54 8.45
C MET A 27 12.38 6.05 8.87
N ALA A 28 11.33 5.49 8.30
CA ALA A 28 9.95 5.86 8.58
C ALA A 28 9.57 5.64 10.06
N ILE A 29 9.93 4.49 10.64
CA ILE A 29 9.68 4.19 12.06
C ILE A 29 10.50 5.11 12.98
N ARG A 30 11.75 5.39 12.62
CA ARG A 30 12.67 6.19 13.44
C ARG A 30 12.37 7.68 13.39
N MET A 31 11.76 8.17 12.33
CA MET A 31 11.49 9.58 12.09
C MET A 31 10.74 10.23 13.27
N ASP A 32 9.71 9.59 13.79
CA ASP A 32 8.91 10.08 14.90
C ASP A 32 9.24 9.35 16.23
N ASN A 33 10.37 8.66 16.30
CA ASN A 33 10.78 7.86 17.47
C ASN A 33 9.71 6.87 17.95
N LEU A 34 9.00 6.23 17.02
CA LEU A 34 7.85 5.36 17.33
C LEU A 34 8.25 4.08 18.02
N ALA A 35 9.34 3.44 17.55
CA ALA A 35 9.82 2.17 18.09
C ALA A 35 11.32 1.98 17.85
N ASP A 36 11.92 1.11 18.66
CA ASP A 36 13.32 0.71 18.56
C ASP A 36 13.45 -0.68 17.90
N LEU A 37 14.31 -0.77 16.87
CA LEU A 37 14.70 -2.04 16.30
C LEU A 37 15.64 -2.76 17.27
N VAL A 38 15.25 -3.93 17.78
CA VAL A 38 15.99 -4.64 18.82
C VAL A 38 16.44 -6.05 18.43
N ALA A 39 15.88 -6.62 17.37
CA ALA A 39 16.25 -7.94 16.86
C ALA A 39 16.02 -8.02 15.35
N GLY A 40 16.64 -8.99 14.66
CA GLY A 40 16.41 -9.16 13.24
C GLY A 40 16.85 -10.49 12.66
N CYS A 41 16.24 -10.84 11.52
CA CYS A 41 16.65 -11.92 10.63
C CYS A 41 16.63 -11.33 9.20
N PHE A 42 17.73 -10.68 8.81
CA PHE A 42 17.76 -9.79 7.64
C PHE A 42 17.98 -10.54 6.33
N SER A 43 18.70 -11.65 6.36
CA SER A 43 19.06 -12.41 5.16
C SER A 43 19.21 -13.90 5.47
N ARG A 44 18.95 -14.72 4.44
CA ARG A 44 19.28 -16.15 4.46
C ARG A 44 20.79 -16.41 4.31
N ASP A 45 21.53 -15.45 3.75
CA ASP A 45 23.00 -15.48 3.73
C ASP A 45 23.54 -15.05 5.09
N PRO A 46 24.26 -15.94 5.83
CA PRO A 46 24.74 -15.65 7.18
C PRO A 46 25.67 -14.45 7.26
N LYS A 47 26.52 -14.24 6.23
CA LYS A 47 27.46 -13.11 6.18
C LYS A 47 26.71 -11.80 6.01
N VAL A 48 25.77 -11.75 5.05
CA VAL A 48 24.93 -10.56 4.81
C VAL A 48 24.05 -10.27 6.04
N ASN A 49 23.56 -11.30 6.71
CA ASN A 49 22.76 -11.19 7.94
C ASN A 49 23.56 -10.56 9.08
N ALA A 50 24.75 -11.11 9.40
CA ALA A 50 25.62 -10.62 10.45
C ALA A 50 26.05 -9.16 10.21
N VAL A 51 26.54 -8.83 9.00
CA VAL A 51 26.92 -7.46 8.62
C VAL A 51 25.73 -6.49 8.70
N SER A 52 24.52 -6.97 8.42
CA SER A 52 23.32 -6.12 8.55
C SER A 52 23.01 -5.81 10.01
N GLY A 53 23.13 -6.80 10.92
CA GLY A 53 22.95 -6.60 12.36
C GLY A 53 24.00 -5.66 12.96
N GLU A 54 25.26 -5.85 12.62
CA GLU A 54 26.38 -4.99 13.05
C GLU A 54 26.16 -3.53 12.65
N LYS A 55 25.83 -3.27 11.37
CA LYS A 55 25.55 -1.91 10.88
C LYS A 55 24.34 -1.24 11.53
N LEU A 56 23.41 -2.03 12.01
CA LEU A 56 22.24 -1.56 12.74
C LEU A 56 22.49 -1.49 14.25
N GLN A 57 23.73 -1.76 14.69
CA GLN A 57 24.15 -1.74 16.09
C GLN A 57 23.28 -2.62 16.99
N LEU A 58 22.86 -3.78 16.49
CA LEU A 58 22.12 -4.76 17.26
C LEU A 58 23.06 -5.65 18.06
N ASP A 59 22.57 -6.12 19.21
CA ASP A 59 23.20 -7.20 19.94
C ASP A 59 23.33 -8.43 19.02
N PRO A 60 24.56 -8.97 18.80
CA PRO A 60 24.77 -10.13 17.93
C PRO A 60 23.93 -11.34 18.31
N THR A 61 23.60 -11.51 19.60
CA THR A 61 22.75 -12.60 20.10
C THR A 61 21.29 -12.47 19.68
N ARG A 62 20.88 -11.27 19.20
CA ARG A 62 19.54 -10.97 18.71
C ARG A 62 19.48 -10.84 17.17
N VAL A 63 20.52 -11.29 16.45
CA VAL A 63 20.59 -11.39 14.99
C VAL A 63 20.49 -12.86 14.60
N TYR A 64 19.32 -13.28 14.17
CA TYR A 64 18.95 -14.67 13.94
C TYR A 64 19.17 -15.08 12.48
N SER A 65 19.67 -16.29 12.24
CA SER A 65 19.84 -16.86 10.90
C SER A 65 18.53 -17.46 10.32
N ASP A 66 17.53 -17.70 11.18
CA ASP A 66 16.20 -18.22 10.82
C ASP A 66 15.12 -17.40 11.53
N TRP A 67 14.15 -16.93 10.78
CA TRP A 67 13.04 -16.15 11.31
C TRP A 67 12.15 -16.94 12.29
N ARG A 68 12.12 -18.27 12.20
CA ARG A 68 11.39 -19.12 13.16
C ARG A 68 12.05 -19.07 14.54
N LYS A 69 13.39 -19.11 14.56
CA LYS A 69 14.15 -18.94 15.80
C LYS A 69 13.96 -17.55 16.39
N LEU A 70 13.95 -16.51 15.53
CA LEU A 70 13.67 -15.14 15.96
C LEU A 70 12.30 -15.05 16.64
N ILE A 71 11.23 -15.53 15.99
CA ILE A 71 9.87 -15.48 16.55
C ILE A 71 9.80 -16.27 17.86
N ALA A 72 10.36 -17.48 17.91
CA ALA A 72 10.33 -18.30 19.10
C ALA A 72 11.06 -17.66 20.31
N ALA A 73 12.16 -16.95 20.07
CA ALA A 73 12.97 -16.34 21.12
C ALA A 73 12.49 -14.95 21.55
N GLU A 74 11.81 -14.22 20.68
CA GLU A 74 11.58 -12.80 20.87
C GLU A 74 10.08 -12.41 20.99
N ALA A 75 9.12 -13.32 20.70
CA ALA A 75 7.71 -12.96 20.64
C ALA A 75 7.19 -12.28 21.93
N ASP A 76 7.59 -12.75 23.09
CA ASP A 76 7.17 -12.17 24.39
C ASP A 76 7.89 -10.84 24.73
N ARG A 77 8.87 -10.43 23.92
CA ARG A 77 9.75 -9.28 24.16
C ARG A 77 9.56 -8.16 23.14
N LEU A 78 8.72 -8.38 22.14
CA LEU A 78 8.45 -7.44 21.04
C LEU A 78 7.02 -6.94 21.09
N ASP A 79 6.82 -5.72 20.67
CA ASP A 79 5.49 -5.16 20.47
C ASP A 79 4.94 -5.49 19.07
N PHE A 80 5.81 -5.56 18.04
CA PHE A 80 5.42 -5.96 16.69
C PHE A 80 6.58 -6.50 15.85
N LEU A 81 6.25 -7.14 14.72
CA LEU A 81 7.20 -7.62 13.72
C LEU A 81 6.99 -6.90 12.39
N VAL A 82 8.09 -6.47 11.74
CA VAL A 82 8.09 -5.97 10.36
C VAL A 82 8.56 -7.08 9.42
N VAL A 83 7.75 -7.41 8.43
CA VAL A 83 8.06 -8.40 7.40
C VAL A 83 8.36 -7.69 6.08
N CYS A 84 9.59 -7.82 5.59
CA CYS A 84 10.16 -7.04 4.49
C CYS A 84 11.03 -7.95 3.59
N THR A 85 10.47 -9.10 3.23
CA THR A 85 11.13 -10.19 2.51
C THR A 85 10.71 -10.22 1.03
N THR A 86 11.03 -11.30 0.32
CA THR A 86 10.42 -11.63 -0.96
C THR A 86 9.00 -12.18 -0.74
N ASN A 87 8.12 -12.01 -1.74
CA ASN A 87 6.68 -12.18 -1.59
C ASN A 87 6.25 -13.56 -1.06
N GLU A 88 6.93 -14.65 -1.48
CA GLU A 88 6.62 -16.01 -1.05
C GLU A 88 6.79 -16.25 0.44
N THR A 89 7.56 -15.39 1.11
CA THR A 89 7.80 -15.53 2.54
C THR A 89 6.94 -14.60 3.41
N HIS A 90 6.18 -13.68 2.82
CA HIS A 90 5.27 -12.80 3.56
C HIS A 90 4.27 -13.60 4.40
N TYR A 91 3.53 -14.51 3.75
CA TYR A 91 2.51 -15.32 4.41
C TYR A 91 3.08 -16.20 5.54
N PRO A 92 4.07 -17.08 5.33
CA PRO A 92 4.55 -17.96 6.41
C PRO A 92 5.15 -17.20 7.58
N VAL A 93 5.85 -16.08 7.35
CA VAL A 93 6.42 -15.25 8.42
C VAL A 93 5.33 -14.50 9.18
N ALA A 94 4.42 -13.82 8.48
CA ALA A 94 3.32 -13.09 9.10
C ALA A 94 2.39 -14.04 9.88
N LYS A 95 2.10 -15.23 9.34
CA LYS A 95 1.29 -16.25 10.02
C LYS A 95 1.94 -16.67 11.34
N ALA A 96 3.20 -17.06 11.32
CA ALA A 96 3.91 -17.51 12.52
C ALA A 96 3.96 -16.39 13.59
N ALA A 97 4.21 -15.14 13.19
CA ALA A 97 4.22 -14.00 14.09
C ALA A 97 2.83 -13.74 14.72
N LEU A 98 1.78 -13.74 13.92
CA LEU A 98 0.40 -13.61 14.42
C LEU A 98 0.01 -14.79 15.34
N GLU A 99 0.41 -16.02 15.00
CA GLU A 99 0.17 -17.20 15.84
C GLU A 99 0.92 -17.11 17.17
N ALA A 100 2.11 -16.51 17.18
CA ALA A 100 2.89 -16.23 18.39
C ALA A 100 2.37 -15.03 19.21
N GLY A 101 1.32 -14.32 18.72
CA GLY A 101 0.73 -13.20 19.46
C GLY A 101 1.30 -11.82 19.14
N LEU A 102 2.14 -11.71 18.11
CA LEU A 102 2.72 -10.44 17.68
C LEU A 102 1.79 -9.66 16.74
N ASP A 103 1.72 -8.36 16.90
CA ASP A 103 1.24 -7.46 15.86
C ASP A 103 2.20 -7.48 14.67
N VAL A 104 1.70 -7.32 13.45
CA VAL A 104 2.53 -7.48 12.24
C VAL A 104 2.34 -6.31 11.30
N PHE A 105 3.45 -5.79 10.78
CA PHE A 105 3.48 -4.89 9.64
C PHE A 105 4.16 -5.62 8.48
N CYS A 106 3.38 -6.03 7.46
CA CYS A 106 3.84 -6.89 6.38
C CYS A 106 3.86 -6.18 5.04
N GLU A 107 4.97 -6.29 4.31
CA GLU A 107 5.09 -5.75 2.95
C GLU A 107 4.02 -6.29 2.00
N LYS A 108 3.75 -5.49 0.99
CA LYS A 108 2.84 -5.83 -0.12
C LYS A 108 3.61 -6.59 -1.25
N PRO A 109 2.90 -7.40 -2.01
CA PRO A 109 1.56 -7.91 -1.79
C PRO A 109 1.53 -8.78 -0.52
N LEU A 110 0.42 -8.77 0.21
CA LEU A 110 0.33 -9.43 1.54
C LEU A 110 0.69 -10.92 1.50
N SER A 111 0.44 -11.57 0.37
CA SER A 111 0.67 -13.01 0.15
C SER A 111 0.74 -13.30 -1.35
N LEU A 112 0.90 -14.57 -1.74
CA LEU A 112 0.80 -14.98 -3.14
C LEU A 112 -0.63 -15.32 -3.58
N THR A 113 -1.52 -15.64 -2.65
CA THR A 113 -2.90 -16.07 -2.93
C THR A 113 -3.93 -15.34 -2.04
N VAL A 114 -5.16 -15.21 -2.54
CA VAL A 114 -6.28 -14.67 -1.76
C VAL A 114 -6.54 -15.51 -0.50
N LYS A 115 -6.47 -16.84 -0.60
CA LYS A 115 -6.68 -17.76 0.53
C LYS A 115 -5.71 -17.49 1.69
N GLU A 116 -4.43 -17.28 1.40
CA GLU A 116 -3.40 -16.93 2.40
C GLU A 116 -3.69 -15.58 3.05
N ALA A 117 -4.02 -14.55 2.24
CA ALA A 117 -4.37 -13.23 2.77
C ALA A 117 -5.59 -13.28 3.71
N GLU A 118 -6.62 -14.04 3.32
CA GLU A 118 -7.82 -14.24 4.14
C GLU A 118 -7.52 -15.00 5.43
N GLU A 119 -6.60 -15.97 5.40
CA GLU A 119 -6.16 -16.70 6.58
C GLU A 119 -5.44 -15.76 7.57
N LEU A 120 -4.51 -14.92 7.10
CA LEU A 120 -3.86 -13.91 7.92
C LEU A 120 -4.86 -12.97 8.58
N GLY A 121 -5.84 -12.48 7.80
CA GLY A 121 -6.91 -11.63 8.33
C GLY A 121 -7.77 -12.33 9.39
N ARG A 122 -8.08 -13.64 9.21
CA ARG A 122 -8.82 -14.42 10.20
C ARG A 122 -8.03 -14.63 11.49
N ILE A 123 -6.72 -14.91 11.39
CA ILE A 123 -5.84 -15.07 12.56
C ILE A 123 -5.74 -13.76 13.33
N ALA A 124 -5.44 -12.65 12.64
CA ALA A 124 -5.35 -11.32 13.26
C ALA A 124 -6.64 -10.96 14.00
N LYS A 125 -7.81 -11.15 13.36
CA LYS A 125 -9.13 -10.90 13.96
C LYS A 125 -9.37 -11.78 15.19
N ARG A 126 -9.15 -13.10 15.09
CA ARG A 126 -9.38 -14.05 16.18
C ARG A 126 -8.52 -13.73 17.41
N LYS A 127 -7.26 -13.36 17.18
CA LYS A 127 -6.31 -13.02 18.25
C LYS A 127 -6.35 -11.55 18.68
N ARG A 128 -7.19 -10.71 18.04
CA ARG A 128 -7.27 -9.27 18.28
C ARG A 128 -5.95 -8.55 18.03
N LEU A 129 -5.19 -9.02 17.05
CA LEU A 129 -3.91 -8.45 16.65
C LEU A 129 -4.07 -7.48 15.49
N ILE A 130 -3.11 -6.57 15.37
CA ILE A 130 -3.04 -5.57 14.32
C ILE A 130 -2.20 -6.13 13.17
N LEU A 131 -2.74 -6.08 11.95
CA LEU A 131 -2.02 -6.40 10.72
C LEU A 131 -2.08 -5.20 9.78
N GLY A 132 -0.94 -4.52 9.62
CA GLY A 132 -0.78 -3.35 8.76
C GLY A 132 -0.04 -3.70 7.47
N ILE A 133 -0.37 -2.98 6.38
CA ILE A 133 0.25 -3.15 5.05
C ILE A 133 0.71 -1.78 4.52
N PRO A 134 1.94 -1.64 3.98
CA PRO A 134 2.50 -0.37 3.54
C PRO A 134 1.99 0.08 2.17
N PHE A 135 0.70 0.36 2.03
CA PHE A 135 0.21 1.06 0.85
C PHE A 135 0.54 2.56 0.96
N THR A 136 1.81 2.88 0.81
CA THR A 136 2.46 4.16 1.16
C THR A 136 1.72 5.39 0.64
N TYR A 137 1.12 5.32 -0.55
CA TYR A 137 0.43 6.48 -1.13
C TYR A 137 -0.77 6.96 -0.33
N THR A 138 -1.38 6.11 0.50
CA THR A 138 -2.47 6.52 1.42
C THR A 138 -1.98 7.35 2.60
N GLY A 139 -0.67 7.36 2.85
CA GLY A 139 -0.04 8.14 3.92
C GLY A 139 0.28 9.59 3.54
N TYR A 140 0.22 9.96 2.24
CA TYR A 140 0.44 11.34 1.83
C TYR A 140 -0.63 12.29 2.38
N PRO A 141 -0.26 13.43 2.99
CA PRO A 141 -1.22 14.38 3.54
C PRO A 141 -2.28 14.83 2.52
N MET A 142 -1.87 15.08 1.27
CA MET A 142 -2.81 15.54 0.24
C MET A 142 -3.76 14.44 -0.25
N VAL A 143 -3.36 13.17 -0.15
CA VAL A 143 -4.25 12.02 -0.41
C VAL A 143 -5.26 11.84 0.73
N LYS A 144 -4.86 12.09 1.99
CA LYS A 144 -5.78 12.15 3.13
C LYS A 144 -6.78 13.31 2.98
N LEU A 145 -6.31 14.49 2.54
CA LEU A 145 -7.19 15.62 2.22
C LEU A 145 -8.18 15.26 1.11
N ALA A 146 -7.71 14.65 0.01
CA ALA A 146 -8.57 14.23 -1.09
C ALA A 146 -9.71 13.31 -0.60
N ARG A 147 -9.38 12.31 0.22
CA ARG A 147 -10.37 11.43 0.87
C ARG A 147 -11.36 12.21 1.74
N ASP A 148 -10.89 13.11 2.56
CA ASP A 148 -11.72 13.84 3.50
C ASP A 148 -12.65 14.83 2.79
N LEU A 149 -12.22 15.46 1.68
CA LEU A 149 -13.06 16.27 0.80
C LEU A 149 -14.17 15.42 0.15
N VAL A 150 -13.82 14.23 -0.36
CA VAL A 150 -14.82 13.27 -0.88
C VAL A 150 -15.81 12.89 0.21
N LYS A 151 -15.34 12.54 1.41
CA LYS A 151 -16.17 12.16 2.57
C LYS A 151 -17.10 13.27 3.02
N LYS A 152 -16.66 14.53 2.98
CA LYS A 152 -17.46 15.73 3.28
C LYS A 152 -18.49 16.07 2.18
N GLY A 153 -18.45 15.36 1.04
CA GLY A 153 -19.38 15.58 -0.08
C GLY A 153 -19.02 16.79 -0.93
N GLU A 154 -17.82 17.33 -0.84
CA GLU A 154 -17.36 18.48 -1.62
C GLU A 154 -17.44 18.22 -3.13
N LEU A 155 -17.12 17.00 -3.56
CA LEU A 155 -17.22 16.60 -4.96
C LEU A 155 -18.65 16.21 -5.39
N GLY A 156 -19.58 16.10 -4.45
CA GLY A 156 -20.88 15.49 -4.71
C GLY A 156 -20.78 13.97 -4.95
N LYS A 157 -21.73 13.40 -5.69
CA LYS A 157 -21.69 12.00 -6.10
C LYS A 157 -20.48 11.76 -7.00
N ILE A 158 -19.67 10.77 -6.69
CA ILE A 158 -18.53 10.37 -7.53
C ILE A 158 -19.08 9.60 -8.73
N ASP A 159 -18.70 10.00 -9.93
CA ASP A 159 -19.08 9.36 -11.18
C ASP A 159 -17.93 8.60 -11.83
N LYS A 160 -16.69 9.15 -11.77
CA LYS A 160 -15.53 8.56 -12.42
C LYS A 160 -14.23 8.81 -11.64
N VAL A 161 -13.36 7.80 -11.65
CA VAL A 161 -11.97 7.90 -11.20
C VAL A 161 -11.05 7.53 -12.36
N VAL A 162 -9.96 8.26 -12.53
CA VAL A 162 -8.86 7.92 -13.42
C VAL A 162 -7.60 7.91 -12.58
N LEU A 163 -6.88 6.79 -12.59
CA LEU A 163 -5.61 6.68 -11.91
C LEU A 163 -4.58 6.02 -12.83
N GLU A 164 -3.40 6.62 -12.87
CA GLU A 164 -2.23 6.11 -13.57
C GLU A 164 -1.15 5.81 -12.53
N TYR A 165 -0.47 4.67 -12.68
CA TYR A 165 0.80 4.41 -11.99
C TYR A 165 1.77 3.84 -13.01
N VAL A 166 2.59 4.70 -13.57
CA VAL A 166 3.43 4.41 -14.72
C VAL A 166 4.91 4.68 -14.44
N GLN A 167 5.76 3.79 -14.91
CA GLN A 167 7.21 3.80 -14.76
C GLN A 167 7.87 3.33 -16.07
N GLY A 168 9.05 3.84 -16.38
CA GLY A 168 9.89 3.36 -17.50
C GLY A 168 10.96 2.35 -17.08
N SER A 169 10.88 1.78 -15.88
CA SER A 169 11.97 1.00 -15.27
C SER A 169 12.38 -0.24 -16.05
N PHE A 170 11.44 -0.90 -16.76
CA PHE A 170 11.73 -2.11 -17.53
C PHE A 170 12.38 -1.83 -18.89
N ARG A 171 12.34 -0.59 -19.39
CA ARG A 171 13.08 -0.21 -20.61
C ARG A 171 14.59 -0.24 -20.43
N LYS A 172 15.07 -0.27 -19.19
CA LYS A 172 16.50 -0.35 -18.84
C LYS A 172 16.96 -1.78 -18.56
N ILE A 173 16.09 -2.79 -18.70
CA ILE A 173 16.37 -4.20 -18.37
C ILE A 173 16.27 -5.05 -19.63
N ASP A 174 17.32 -5.81 -19.92
CA ASP A 174 17.34 -6.83 -20.98
C ASP A 174 16.96 -8.20 -20.38
N PHE A 175 15.69 -8.58 -20.50
CA PHE A 175 15.16 -9.84 -19.96
C PHE A 175 15.57 -11.07 -20.77
N THR A 176 16.28 -10.90 -21.90
CA THR A 176 16.85 -12.01 -22.67
C THR A 176 18.17 -12.51 -22.07
N LYS A 177 18.76 -11.72 -21.18
CA LYS A 177 20.02 -12.02 -20.48
C LYS A 177 19.77 -12.43 -19.02
N PRO A 178 20.74 -13.07 -18.35
CA PRO A 178 20.66 -13.34 -16.92
C PRO A 178 20.44 -12.06 -16.12
N LEU A 179 19.39 -12.05 -15.32
CA LEU A 179 19.04 -10.91 -14.47
C LEU A 179 19.89 -10.89 -13.20
N ASP A 180 20.17 -9.70 -12.71
CA ASP A 180 20.75 -9.53 -11.38
C ASP A 180 19.81 -10.08 -10.28
N LYS A 181 20.36 -10.31 -9.09
CA LYS A 181 19.60 -10.90 -7.95
C LYS A 181 18.36 -10.08 -7.59
N ARG A 182 18.38 -8.75 -7.79
CA ARG A 182 17.29 -7.85 -7.46
C ARG A 182 16.11 -8.00 -8.41
N ASN A 183 16.39 -8.24 -9.69
CA ASN A 183 15.37 -8.37 -10.72
C ASN A 183 14.94 -9.83 -10.94
N ALA A 184 15.86 -10.78 -10.78
CA ALA A 184 15.60 -12.21 -10.99
C ALA A 184 14.44 -12.76 -10.13
N TRP A 185 14.38 -12.42 -8.84
CA TRP A 185 13.31 -12.90 -7.98
C TRP A 185 11.93 -12.34 -8.37
N LYS A 186 11.89 -11.09 -8.85
CA LYS A 186 10.65 -10.44 -9.28
C LYS A 186 10.03 -11.09 -10.51
N MET A 187 10.89 -11.69 -11.36
CA MET A 187 10.47 -12.38 -12.59
C MET A 187 10.23 -13.88 -12.38
N ASN A 188 10.41 -14.39 -11.17
CA ASN A 188 10.12 -15.78 -10.84
C ASN A 188 8.70 -15.90 -10.23
N PRO A 189 7.71 -16.46 -10.96
CA PRO A 189 6.33 -16.54 -10.45
C PRO A 189 6.17 -17.34 -9.15
N LYS A 190 7.09 -18.24 -8.84
CA LYS A 190 7.10 -19.01 -7.57
C LYS A 190 7.49 -18.14 -6.38
N VAL A 191 8.19 -17.03 -6.62
CA VAL A 191 8.70 -16.12 -5.59
C VAL A 191 7.87 -14.84 -5.53
N SER A 192 7.60 -14.22 -6.67
CA SER A 192 6.89 -12.94 -6.77
C SER A 192 5.36 -13.08 -6.92
N GLY A 193 4.89 -14.25 -7.33
CA GLY A 193 3.50 -14.49 -7.71
C GLY A 193 3.29 -14.42 -9.23
N PRO A 194 2.06 -14.67 -9.70
CA PRO A 194 1.73 -14.85 -11.11
C PRO A 194 1.57 -13.54 -11.91
N SER A 195 1.81 -12.38 -11.30
CA SER A 195 1.73 -11.06 -11.93
C SER A 195 2.89 -10.20 -11.48
N CYS A 196 3.39 -9.36 -12.37
CA CYS A 196 4.43 -8.39 -12.03
C CYS A 196 3.82 -6.99 -11.84
N VAL A 197 3.31 -6.34 -12.90
CA VAL A 197 2.90 -4.94 -12.81
C VAL A 197 1.67 -4.75 -11.94
N VAL A 198 0.68 -5.65 -12.05
CA VAL A 198 -0.56 -5.55 -11.25
C VAL A 198 -0.28 -5.81 -9.78
N ALA A 199 0.54 -6.82 -9.44
CA ALA A 199 0.86 -7.18 -8.05
C ALA A 199 1.89 -6.24 -7.39
N ASP A 200 2.78 -5.61 -8.17
CA ASP A 200 3.80 -4.70 -7.61
C ASP A 200 3.28 -3.27 -7.46
N ILE A 201 2.80 -2.64 -8.54
CA ILE A 201 2.36 -1.24 -8.53
C ILE A 201 0.84 -1.08 -8.64
N GLY A 202 0.14 -2.00 -9.31
CA GLY A 202 -1.31 -1.97 -9.45
C GLY A 202 -2.06 -2.04 -8.12
N VAL A 203 -1.57 -2.83 -7.17
CA VAL A 203 -2.18 -2.95 -5.82
C VAL A 203 -2.16 -1.63 -5.04
N HIS A 204 -1.14 -0.79 -5.21
CA HIS A 204 -1.09 0.54 -4.62
C HIS A 204 -2.16 1.46 -5.23
N ALA A 205 -2.22 1.49 -6.55
CA ALA A 205 -3.18 2.28 -7.29
C ALA A 205 -4.63 1.87 -6.98
N PHE A 206 -4.91 0.57 -6.96
CA PHE A 206 -6.20 0.01 -6.57
C PHE A 206 -6.60 0.44 -5.15
N THR A 207 -5.71 0.26 -4.18
CA THR A 207 -5.97 0.62 -2.78
C THR A 207 -6.22 2.12 -2.63
N MET A 208 -5.50 2.95 -3.39
CA MET A 208 -5.68 4.40 -3.37
C MET A 208 -7.06 4.82 -3.91
N ILE A 209 -7.58 4.17 -4.97
CA ILE A 209 -8.94 4.40 -5.47
C ILE A 209 -9.97 4.14 -4.37
N GLU A 210 -9.90 2.97 -3.72
CA GLU A 210 -10.84 2.60 -2.65
C GLU A 210 -10.69 3.50 -1.42
N TYR A 211 -9.45 3.87 -1.07
CA TYR A 211 -9.16 4.73 0.08
C TYR A 211 -9.74 6.14 -0.09
N VAL A 212 -9.50 6.76 -1.25
CA VAL A 212 -9.94 8.15 -1.50
C VAL A 212 -11.43 8.24 -1.70
N THR A 213 -12.03 7.30 -2.43
CA THR A 213 -13.46 7.37 -2.77
C THR A 213 -14.39 6.78 -1.69
N GLY A 214 -13.87 5.90 -0.83
CA GLY A 214 -14.69 5.10 0.08
C GLY A 214 -15.55 4.05 -0.63
N LEU A 215 -15.46 3.95 -1.95
CA LEU A 215 -16.15 2.96 -2.77
C LEU A 215 -15.30 1.70 -2.92
N GLU A 216 -15.93 0.56 -3.18
CA GLU A 216 -15.27 -0.70 -3.45
C GLU A 216 -15.45 -1.14 -4.89
N ALA A 217 -14.40 -1.65 -5.50
CA ALA A 217 -14.51 -2.35 -6.77
C ALA A 217 -15.38 -3.61 -6.60
N LYS A 218 -16.41 -3.73 -7.42
CA LYS A 218 -17.34 -4.87 -7.43
C LYS A 218 -17.09 -5.79 -8.62
N ALA A 219 -16.59 -5.25 -9.71
CA ALA A 219 -16.18 -5.99 -10.90
C ALA A 219 -15.11 -5.19 -11.65
N LEU A 220 -14.25 -5.91 -12.35
CA LEU A 220 -13.26 -5.34 -13.26
C LEU A 220 -13.21 -6.09 -14.60
N LEU A 221 -12.66 -5.40 -15.60
CA LEU A 221 -12.18 -5.93 -16.86
C LEU A 221 -10.75 -5.49 -16.99
N ALA A 222 -9.83 -6.42 -17.26
CA ALA A 222 -8.41 -6.15 -17.35
C ALA A 222 -7.83 -6.67 -18.66
N ASP A 223 -7.00 -5.85 -19.29
CA ASP A 223 -6.13 -6.18 -20.40
C ASP A 223 -4.68 -6.10 -19.88
N LEU A 224 -3.99 -7.25 -19.92
CA LEU A 224 -2.61 -7.40 -19.43
C LEU A 224 -1.69 -7.75 -20.59
N SER A 225 -0.56 -7.06 -20.68
CA SER A 225 0.42 -7.24 -21.74
C SER A 225 1.84 -7.35 -21.20
N SER A 226 2.74 -7.91 -22.00
CA SER A 226 4.18 -7.92 -21.78
C SER A 226 4.87 -7.36 -23.03
N PHE A 227 5.40 -6.15 -22.90
CA PHE A 227 6.07 -5.43 -24.01
C PHE A 227 7.59 -5.48 -23.92
N ALA A 228 8.16 -5.70 -22.73
CA ALA A 228 9.61 -5.78 -22.60
C ALA A 228 10.12 -7.11 -23.18
N PRO A 229 11.08 -7.09 -24.15
CA PRO A 229 11.57 -8.31 -24.77
C PRO A 229 12.12 -9.33 -23.76
N GLY A 230 11.67 -10.59 -23.84
CA GLY A 230 12.08 -11.67 -22.93
C GLY A 230 11.36 -11.70 -21.58
N ASN A 231 10.58 -10.68 -21.24
CA ASN A 231 9.74 -10.70 -20.04
C ASN A 231 8.55 -11.67 -20.20
N ARG A 232 8.27 -12.47 -19.18
CA ARG A 232 7.20 -13.49 -19.19
C ARG A 232 6.00 -13.14 -18.33
N LEU A 233 6.11 -12.08 -17.51
CA LEU A 233 5.01 -11.57 -16.69
C LEU A 233 4.47 -10.28 -17.30
N ASP A 234 3.31 -9.84 -16.82
CA ASP A 234 2.74 -8.55 -17.21
C ASP A 234 3.67 -7.40 -16.82
N ASP A 235 3.91 -6.47 -17.74
CA ASP A 235 4.62 -5.22 -17.50
C ASP A 235 3.77 -3.99 -17.85
N ASP A 236 2.57 -4.23 -18.37
CA ASP A 236 1.56 -3.23 -18.67
C ASP A 236 0.16 -3.79 -18.39
N ALA A 237 -0.74 -2.95 -17.86
CA ALA A 237 -2.14 -3.30 -17.70
C ALA A 237 -3.07 -2.09 -17.79
N SER A 238 -4.16 -2.26 -18.54
CA SER A 238 -5.30 -1.34 -18.62
C SER A 238 -6.51 -2.00 -17.96
N ILE A 239 -7.06 -1.38 -16.91
CA ILE A 239 -8.11 -2.00 -16.09
C ILE A 239 -9.30 -1.06 -15.94
N LEU A 240 -10.48 -1.53 -16.32
CA LEU A 240 -11.76 -0.85 -16.07
C LEU A 240 -12.44 -1.46 -14.84
N MET A 241 -12.98 -0.62 -13.95
CA MET A 241 -13.66 -1.08 -12.75
C MET A 241 -15.05 -0.46 -12.58
N ARG A 242 -15.95 -1.23 -11.97
CA ARG A 242 -17.26 -0.78 -11.48
C ARG A 242 -17.19 -0.68 -9.97
N LEU A 243 -17.40 0.52 -9.45
CA LEU A 243 -17.31 0.82 -8.03
C LEU A 243 -18.71 0.90 -7.41
N GLY A 244 -18.84 0.47 -6.15
CA GLY A 244 -20.09 0.54 -5.39
C GLY A 244 -19.85 0.75 -3.90
N GLY A 245 -20.88 1.12 -3.15
CA GLY A 245 -20.80 1.29 -1.70
C GLY A 245 -20.38 0.01 -0.98
N ARG A 246 -19.83 0.13 0.23
CA ARG A 246 -19.55 -0.99 1.13
C ARG A 246 -20.85 -1.69 1.49
N SER A 247 -20.85 -3.02 1.54
CA SER A 247 -22.07 -3.84 1.69
C SER A 247 -22.76 -3.77 3.06
N SER A 248 -22.47 -2.85 3.93
CA SER A 248 -23.03 -2.88 5.29
C SER A 248 -23.35 -1.57 5.98
N ALA A 249 -23.49 -0.43 5.35
CA ALA A 249 -23.97 0.74 6.14
C ALA A 249 -24.33 2.04 5.41
N CYS A 250 -24.48 2.11 4.13
CA CYS A 250 -24.94 3.39 3.54
C CYS A 250 -25.79 3.15 2.28
N SER A 251 -27.02 2.67 2.46
CA SER A 251 -27.90 2.33 1.33
C SER A 251 -28.97 3.38 1.04
N ALA A 252 -28.97 4.54 1.65
CA ALA A 252 -30.20 5.34 1.67
C ALA A 252 -30.32 6.47 0.63
N SER A 253 -29.33 6.75 -0.23
CA SER A 253 -29.54 7.89 -1.17
C SER A 253 -28.63 7.94 -2.42
N LEU A 254 -27.94 6.88 -2.78
CA LEU A 254 -27.11 6.92 -3.98
C LEU A 254 -27.93 6.54 -5.22
N THR A 255 -28.22 7.48 -6.08
CA THR A 255 -28.68 7.24 -7.45
C THR A 255 -27.68 6.31 -8.14
N ARG A 256 -28.13 5.09 -8.45
CA ARG A 256 -27.27 4.06 -9.03
C ARG A 256 -27.24 4.23 -10.55
N SER A 257 -26.04 4.36 -11.12
CA SER A 257 -25.85 4.21 -12.57
C SER A 257 -26.07 2.73 -12.97
N ARG A 258 -26.58 2.49 -14.17
CA ARG A 258 -26.84 1.13 -14.67
C ARG A 258 -25.98 0.84 -15.90
N THR A 259 -25.62 -0.41 -16.08
CA THR A 259 -25.12 -0.91 -17.37
C THR A 259 -26.29 -1.08 -18.33
N ALA A 260 -26.02 -1.24 -19.62
CA ALA A 260 -27.02 -1.62 -20.61
C ALA A 260 -27.79 -2.92 -20.25
N LYS A 261 -27.19 -3.79 -19.40
CA LYS A 261 -27.78 -5.03 -18.87
C LYS A 261 -28.39 -4.87 -17.47
N GLY A 262 -28.60 -3.63 -16.98
CA GLY A 262 -29.29 -3.36 -15.72
C GLY A 262 -28.48 -3.53 -14.42
N SER A 263 -27.20 -3.91 -14.45
CA SER A 263 -26.36 -4.02 -13.24
C SER A 263 -26.11 -2.63 -12.64
N ALA A 264 -26.45 -2.45 -11.36
CA ALA A 264 -26.26 -1.17 -10.66
C ALA A 264 -24.82 -1.03 -10.10
N PHE A 265 -24.21 0.15 -10.29
CA PHE A 265 -22.95 0.57 -9.69
C PHE A 265 -22.98 2.06 -9.38
N SER A 266 -22.12 2.56 -8.50
CA SER A 266 -22.11 3.96 -8.08
C SER A 266 -21.21 4.82 -8.97
N ALA A 267 -20.02 4.30 -9.32
CA ALA A 267 -19.02 5.02 -10.12
C ALA A 267 -18.23 4.03 -11.00
N LYS A 268 -17.46 4.56 -11.94
CA LYS A 268 -16.48 3.82 -12.74
C LYS A 268 -15.06 4.24 -12.38
N ALA A 269 -14.10 3.32 -12.52
CA ALA A 269 -12.69 3.69 -12.52
C ALA A 269 -11.98 3.16 -13.76
N SER A 270 -10.99 3.93 -14.22
CA SER A 270 -10.00 3.53 -15.23
C SER A 270 -8.64 3.58 -14.55
N LEU A 271 -7.92 2.46 -14.56
CA LEU A 271 -6.60 2.31 -13.98
C LEU A 271 -5.63 1.87 -15.06
N VAL A 272 -4.53 2.60 -15.23
CA VAL A 272 -3.40 2.24 -16.09
C VAL A 272 -2.18 2.02 -15.21
N VAL A 273 -1.54 0.88 -15.33
CA VAL A 273 -0.29 0.56 -14.65
C VAL A 273 0.73 0.03 -15.65
N SER A 274 1.94 0.59 -15.67
CA SER A 274 2.96 0.25 -16.63
C SER A 274 4.36 0.35 -16.05
N LYS A 275 5.26 -0.56 -16.45
CA LYS A 275 6.70 -0.47 -16.19
C LYS A 275 7.50 -0.19 -17.46
N VAL A 276 6.81 0.00 -18.56
CA VAL A 276 7.39 0.25 -19.89
C VAL A 276 7.05 1.64 -20.46
N ALA A 277 6.52 2.53 -19.64
CA ALA A 277 6.22 3.92 -20.00
C ALA A 277 7.52 4.73 -20.04
N THR A 278 8.12 4.85 -21.22
CA THR A 278 9.40 5.53 -21.42
C THR A 278 9.35 6.98 -20.96
N GLY A 279 10.34 7.40 -20.16
CA GLY A 279 10.44 8.76 -19.62
C GLY A 279 9.73 8.98 -18.27
N GLU A 280 8.87 8.05 -17.85
CA GLU A 280 8.21 8.11 -16.56
C GLU A 280 9.08 7.47 -15.45
N GLU A 281 9.20 8.14 -14.30
CA GLU A 281 9.97 7.64 -13.16
C GLU A 281 9.08 6.97 -12.12
N ASN A 282 8.10 7.70 -11.57
CA ASN A 282 7.13 7.18 -10.60
C ASN A 282 5.78 7.91 -10.72
N GLY A 283 5.24 7.97 -11.93
CA GLY A 283 4.04 8.75 -12.28
C GLY A 283 2.76 8.18 -11.68
N VAL A 284 2.44 8.52 -10.44
CA VAL A 284 1.15 8.21 -9.81
C VAL A 284 0.26 9.45 -9.88
N ARG A 285 -0.76 9.40 -10.74
CA ARG A 285 -1.68 10.52 -10.98
C ARG A 285 -3.11 10.11 -10.73
N LEU A 286 -3.76 10.76 -9.76
CA LEU A 286 -5.15 10.51 -9.39
C LEU A 286 -6.05 11.65 -9.84
N ARG A 287 -7.14 11.32 -10.54
CA ARG A 287 -8.23 12.24 -10.86
C ARG A 287 -9.55 11.63 -10.39
N VAL A 288 -10.33 12.40 -9.64
CA VAL A 288 -11.66 11.99 -9.18
C VAL A 288 -12.67 13.01 -9.67
N TYR A 289 -13.66 12.56 -10.40
CA TYR A 289 -14.71 13.39 -10.96
C TYR A 289 -16.03 13.12 -10.24
N GLY A 290 -16.58 14.15 -9.63
CA GLY A 290 -17.88 14.13 -9.00
C GLY A 290 -18.85 15.13 -9.64
N ALA A 291 -20.10 15.08 -9.22
CA ALA A 291 -21.17 15.89 -9.78
C ALA A 291 -21.02 17.41 -9.48
N LYS A 292 -20.27 17.80 -8.45
CA LYS A 292 -20.09 19.20 -8.03
C LYS A 292 -18.68 19.73 -8.31
N ALA A 293 -17.66 18.87 -8.21
CA ALA A 293 -16.26 19.22 -8.39
C ALA A 293 -15.44 18.02 -8.80
N SER A 294 -14.22 18.25 -9.25
CA SER A 294 -13.20 17.23 -9.47
C SER A 294 -11.92 17.56 -8.73
N LEU A 295 -11.12 16.55 -8.43
CA LEU A 295 -9.80 16.74 -7.84
C LEU A 295 -8.70 16.07 -8.68
N TYR A 296 -7.48 16.59 -8.54
CA TYR A 296 -6.27 16.07 -9.14
C TYR A 296 -5.12 16.08 -8.14
N TRP A 297 -4.41 14.96 -8.05
CA TRP A 297 -3.19 14.81 -7.27
C TRP A 297 -2.12 14.08 -8.09
N ASP A 298 -0.86 14.52 -7.94
CA ASP A 298 0.30 13.95 -8.59
C ASP A 298 1.39 13.65 -7.55
N GLN A 299 1.93 12.46 -7.60
CA GLN A 299 2.95 11.99 -6.64
C GLN A 299 4.30 12.72 -6.83
N GLU A 300 4.62 13.17 -8.03
CA GLU A 300 5.86 13.91 -8.28
C GLU A 300 5.79 15.38 -7.79
N THR A 301 4.58 15.86 -7.50
CA THR A 301 4.31 17.12 -6.81
C THR A 301 3.39 16.91 -5.59
N PRO A 302 3.79 16.05 -4.60
CA PRO A 302 2.84 15.42 -3.68
C PRO A 302 2.25 16.38 -2.63
N ASN A 303 2.83 17.59 -2.49
CA ASN A 303 2.46 18.57 -1.48
C ASN A 303 1.31 19.49 -1.90
N TYR A 304 0.71 19.23 -3.06
CA TYR A 304 -0.38 20.01 -3.64
C TYR A 304 -1.55 19.11 -4.02
N LEU A 305 -2.77 19.66 -3.94
CA LEU A 305 -3.99 19.05 -4.40
C LEU A 305 -4.83 20.10 -5.11
N SER A 306 -5.13 19.87 -6.39
CA SER A 306 -6.02 20.75 -7.16
C SER A 306 -7.46 20.30 -7.05
N VAL A 307 -8.39 21.26 -6.88
CA VAL A 307 -9.83 21.03 -6.94
C VAL A 307 -10.44 22.02 -7.94
N LYS A 308 -11.24 21.48 -8.87
CA LYS A 308 -11.85 22.24 -9.98
C LYS A 308 -13.36 22.22 -9.84
N TYR A 309 -13.98 23.38 -10.04
CA TYR A 309 -15.42 23.59 -10.01
C TYR A 309 -15.92 24.08 -11.36
N PRO A 310 -17.18 23.79 -11.76
CA PRO A 310 -17.71 24.23 -13.04
C PRO A 310 -17.77 25.76 -13.19
N LEU A 311 -18.07 26.46 -12.09
CA LEU A 311 -18.36 27.92 -12.11
C LEU A 311 -17.51 28.73 -11.13
N LYS A 312 -16.38 28.16 -10.66
CA LYS A 312 -15.44 28.83 -9.76
C LYS A 312 -14.00 28.63 -10.26
N PRO A 313 -13.07 29.50 -9.89
CA PRO A 313 -11.66 29.27 -10.16
C PRO A 313 -11.17 27.93 -9.60
N GLU A 314 -10.17 27.34 -10.25
CA GLU A 314 -9.44 26.19 -9.71
C GLU A 314 -8.72 26.60 -8.42
N MET A 315 -8.81 25.74 -7.41
CA MET A 315 -8.13 25.94 -6.15
C MET A 315 -7.02 24.89 -5.98
N THR A 316 -5.82 25.35 -5.63
CA THR A 316 -4.70 24.49 -5.26
C THR A 316 -4.50 24.54 -3.76
N PHE A 317 -4.78 23.43 -3.08
CA PHE A 317 -4.50 23.26 -1.65
C PHE A 317 -3.04 22.87 -1.45
N LYS A 318 -2.42 23.46 -0.42
CA LYS A 318 -1.03 23.21 -0.05
C LYS A 318 -0.95 22.48 1.29
N ARG A 319 -0.04 21.51 1.39
CA ARG A 319 0.23 20.80 2.62
C ARG A 319 0.56 21.77 3.76
N LYS A 320 0.03 21.50 4.97
CA LYS A 320 0.26 22.27 6.21
C LYS A 320 -0.09 23.77 6.14
N ALA A 321 -0.85 24.19 5.14
CA ALA A 321 -1.38 25.56 5.12
C ALA A 321 -2.34 25.80 6.30
N PRO A 322 -2.51 27.05 6.78
CA PRO A 322 -3.30 27.36 7.97
C PRO A 322 -4.73 26.76 7.95
N TYR A 323 -5.36 26.74 6.79
CA TYR A 323 -6.72 26.20 6.60
C TYR A 323 -6.81 24.66 6.64
N MET A 324 -5.68 23.95 6.71
CA MET A 324 -5.66 22.48 6.59
C MET A 324 -6.39 21.79 7.73
N ALA A 325 -6.26 22.32 8.96
CA ALA A 325 -6.92 21.75 10.14
C ALA A 325 -8.45 21.70 10.00
N ASP A 326 -9.05 22.74 9.40
CA ASP A 326 -10.50 22.85 9.18
C ASP A 326 -10.97 21.89 8.06
N LEU A 327 -10.12 21.68 7.05
CA LEU A 327 -10.44 20.81 5.91
C LEU A 327 -10.21 19.33 6.22
N SER A 328 -9.12 18.99 6.89
CA SER A 328 -8.73 17.60 7.18
C SER A 328 -7.79 17.53 8.38
N GLU A 329 -8.32 17.12 9.52
CA GLU A 329 -7.49 16.83 10.70
C GLU A 329 -6.46 15.73 10.41
N GLY A 330 -6.83 14.71 9.61
CA GLY A 330 -5.93 13.64 9.21
C GLY A 330 -4.76 14.13 8.36
N ALA A 331 -4.99 15.03 7.40
CA ALA A 331 -3.93 15.66 6.59
C ALA A 331 -3.06 16.58 7.44
N GLN A 332 -3.65 17.31 8.38
CA GLN A 332 -2.94 18.20 9.29
C GLN A 332 -1.99 17.40 10.21
N ARG A 333 -2.45 16.30 10.80
CA ARG A 333 -1.61 15.41 11.63
C ARG A 333 -0.50 14.74 10.82
N ALA A 334 -0.81 14.32 9.61
CA ALA A 334 0.14 13.67 8.71
C ALA A 334 1.21 14.61 8.13
N SER A 335 1.20 15.89 8.48
CA SER A 335 2.16 16.90 8.03
C SER A 335 3.10 17.30 9.16
N ARG A 336 4.40 17.03 9.01
CA ARG A 336 5.42 17.30 10.04
C ARG A 336 5.98 18.71 9.96
N PHE A 337 6.46 19.08 8.76
CA PHE A 337 7.14 20.36 8.57
C PHE A 337 6.16 21.51 8.29
N PRO A 338 6.55 22.76 8.55
CA PRO A 338 5.76 23.93 8.18
C PRO A 338 5.46 23.97 6.67
N ALA A 339 4.46 24.77 6.29
CA ALA A 339 4.16 25.02 4.89
C ALA A 339 5.40 25.54 4.15
N GLY A 340 5.58 25.12 2.89
CA GLY A 340 6.74 25.46 2.08
C GLY A 340 7.92 24.47 2.17
N HIS A 341 7.98 23.61 3.18
CA HIS A 341 8.97 22.54 3.27
C HIS A 341 8.35 21.25 2.73
N HIS A 342 8.95 20.63 1.70
CA HIS A 342 8.39 19.47 1.04
C HIS A 342 8.52 18.20 1.88
N GLU A 343 7.49 17.37 1.85
CA GLU A 343 7.47 16.02 2.39
C GLU A 343 7.19 15.03 1.25
N GLY A 344 7.71 13.81 1.36
CA GLY A 344 7.68 12.84 0.28
C GLY A 344 7.38 11.41 0.75
N PHE A 345 8.04 10.45 0.10
CA PHE A 345 7.74 9.02 0.21
C PHE A 345 8.01 8.44 1.61
N VAL A 346 9.10 8.87 2.27
CA VAL A 346 9.47 8.36 3.59
C VAL A 346 8.51 8.87 4.65
N GLU A 347 8.15 10.16 4.58
CA GLU A 347 7.18 10.79 5.48
C GLU A 347 5.78 10.18 5.31
N ALA A 348 5.39 9.86 4.07
CA ALA A 348 4.13 9.17 3.83
C ALA A 348 4.09 7.78 4.47
N LEU A 349 5.16 7.00 4.39
CA LEU A 349 5.26 5.72 5.10
C LEU A 349 5.30 5.92 6.62
N GLY A 350 6.00 6.97 7.10
CA GLY A 350 6.02 7.37 8.51
C GLY A 350 4.62 7.65 9.06
N ASN A 351 3.77 8.32 8.27
CA ASN A 351 2.37 8.58 8.64
C ASN A 351 1.54 7.29 8.81
N ILE A 352 1.83 6.27 8.00
CA ILE A 352 1.19 4.96 8.15
C ILE A 352 1.69 4.26 9.42
N TYR A 353 2.99 4.34 9.70
CA TYR A 353 3.54 3.78 10.93
C TYR A 353 3.05 4.47 12.18
N ASP A 354 2.87 5.80 12.17
CA ASP A 354 2.29 6.53 13.29
C ASP A 354 0.90 6.01 13.65
N GLU A 355 0.03 5.86 12.67
CA GLU A 355 -1.31 5.32 12.86
C GLU A 355 -1.29 3.82 13.21
N PHE A 356 -0.37 3.02 12.66
CA PHE A 356 -0.20 1.61 13.03
C PHE A 356 0.26 1.47 14.49
N VAL A 357 1.30 2.17 14.89
CA VAL A 357 1.82 2.17 16.27
C VAL A 357 0.76 2.67 17.24
N ALA A 358 0.03 3.72 16.88
CA ALA A 358 -1.09 4.20 17.69
C ALA A 358 -2.20 3.14 17.84
N ALA A 359 -2.44 2.31 16.82
CA ALA A 359 -3.36 1.17 16.89
C ALA A 359 -2.81 0.07 17.81
N VAL A 360 -1.52 -0.25 17.71
CA VAL A 360 -0.85 -1.23 18.59
C VAL A 360 -0.96 -0.81 20.06
N VAL A 361 -0.73 0.45 20.36
CA VAL A 361 -0.81 0.98 21.74
C VAL A 361 -2.24 1.05 22.26
N SER A 362 -3.16 1.58 21.45
CA SER A 362 -4.53 1.88 21.88
C SER A 362 -5.53 0.74 21.71
N ARG A 363 -5.18 -0.25 20.89
CA ARG A 363 -6.08 -1.34 20.43
C ARG A 363 -7.35 -0.81 19.74
N LYS A 364 -7.31 0.41 19.19
CA LYS A 364 -8.42 1.05 18.47
C LYS A 364 -8.12 1.14 16.99
N ALA A 365 -9.17 1.13 16.16
CA ALA A 365 -9.06 1.36 14.73
C ALA A 365 -8.43 2.72 14.45
N ARG A 366 -7.51 2.75 13.48
CA ARG A 366 -6.76 3.93 13.05
C ARG A 366 -6.74 4.03 11.52
N ASP A 367 -6.22 5.14 11.01
CA ASP A 367 -6.21 5.46 9.58
C ASP A 367 -4.95 4.96 8.86
N PHE A 368 -4.81 3.64 8.76
CA PHE A 368 -3.77 2.98 7.96
C PHE A 368 -4.36 1.78 7.21
N PRO A 369 -3.71 1.32 6.11
CA PRO A 369 -4.15 0.11 5.41
C PRO A 369 -3.95 -1.14 6.26
N ASP A 370 -5.05 -1.78 6.60
CA ASP A 370 -5.14 -2.96 7.45
C ASP A 370 -5.23 -4.28 6.65
N ALA A 371 -5.47 -5.38 7.36
CA ALA A 371 -5.68 -6.71 6.77
C ALA A 371 -6.75 -6.71 5.67
N ARG A 372 -7.82 -5.90 5.81
CA ARG A 372 -8.88 -5.80 4.78
C ARG A 372 -8.33 -5.24 3.48
N ALA A 373 -7.53 -4.16 3.56
CA ALA A 373 -6.88 -3.57 2.40
C ALA A 373 -5.96 -4.60 1.70
N GLY A 374 -5.19 -5.36 2.48
CA GLY A 374 -4.35 -6.45 1.97
C GLY A 374 -5.16 -7.54 1.25
N ILE A 375 -6.24 -8.03 1.85
CA ILE A 375 -7.13 -9.05 1.25
C ILE A 375 -7.75 -8.51 -0.04
N ARG A 376 -8.25 -7.28 -0.03
CA ARG A 376 -8.88 -6.66 -1.21
C ARG A 376 -7.88 -6.49 -2.36
N SER A 377 -6.64 -6.10 -2.07
CA SER A 377 -5.59 -6.00 -3.08
C SER A 377 -5.26 -7.36 -3.72
N MET A 378 -5.27 -8.45 -2.94
CA MET A 378 -5.06 -9.80 -3.50
C MET A 378 -6.25 -10.25 -4.37
N ARG A 379 -7.49 -9.97 -3.96
CA ARG A 379 -8.68 -10.23 -4.79
C ARG A 379 -8.64 -9.43 -6.09
N PHE A 380 -8.15 -8.21 -6.06
CA PHE A 380 -7.94 -7.39 -7.27
C PHE A 380 -6.94 -8.05 -8.22
N VAL A 381 -5.79 -8.52 -7.74
CA VAL A 381 -4.79 -9.22 -8.56
C VAL A 381 -5.40 -10.49 -9.18
N GLU A 382 -6.06 -11.33 -8.38
CA GLU A 382 -6.69 -12.57 -8.86
C GLU A 382 -7.77 -12.27 -9.91
N ALA A 383 -8.63 -11.27 -9.68
CA ALA A 383 -9.68 -10.90 -10.62
C ALA A 383 -9.10 -10.33 -11.93
N ALA A 384 -8.02 -9.54 -11.88
CA ALA A 384 -7.36 -9.01 -13.07
C ALA A 384 -6.76 -10.14 -13.93
N LEU A 385 -6.03 -11.07 -13.31
CA LEU A 385 -5.50 -12.25 -13.99
C LEU A 385 -6.60 -13.13 -14.58
N LYS A 386 -7.70 -13.35 -13.85
CA LYS A 386 -8.85 -14.12 -14.33
C LYS A 386 -9.53 -13.42 -15.51
N SER A 387 -9.69 -12.11 -15.44
CA SER A 387 -10.27 -11.32 -16.53
C SER A 387 -9.46 -11.47 -17.82
N ALA A 388 -8.14 -11.21 -17.74
CA ALA A 388 -7.24 -11.32 -18.89
C ALA A 388 -7.23 -12.74 -19.49
N LYS A 389 -7.10 -13.79 -18.65
CA LYS A 389 -7.11 -15.19 -19.11
C LYS A 389 -8.41 -15.62 -19.77
N SER A 390 -9.54 -14.98 -19.47
CA SER A 390 -10.84 -15.29 -20.04
C SER A 390 -11.21 -14.44 -21.26
N GLY A 391 -10.24 -13.80 -21.91
CA GLY A 391 -10.44 -12.92 -23.06
C GLY A 391 -11.01 -11.56 -22.67
N ASN A 392 -10.44 -10.95 -21.64
CA ASN A 392 -10.75 -9.61 -21.15
C ASN A 392 -12.24 -9.46 -20.77
N ARG A 393 -12.75 -10.40 -19.98
CA ARG A 393 -14.16 -10.39 -19.55
C ARG A 393 -14.35 -9.78 -18.17
N TRP A 394 -15.50 -9.12 -17.96
CA TRP A 394 -15.89 -8.61 -16.64
C TRP A 394 -15.89 -9.70 -15.58
N THR A 395 -15.07 -9.52 -14.57
CA THR A 395 -14.86 -10.46 -13.46
C THR A 395 -15.25 -9.79 -12.14
N LYS A 396 -15.98 -10.49 -11.25
CA LYS A 396 -16.32 -10.01 -9.90
C LYS A 396 -15.10 -10.07 -8.97
N LEU A 397 -15.03 -9.13 -8.01
CA LEU A 397 -14.06 -9.13 -6.91
C LEU A 397 -14.66 -9.72 -5.64
#